data_64e0d483c82e35af11ea5d35e7265009
#
_entry.id   64e0d483c82e35af11ea5d35e7265009
#
_cell.length_a   1.000
_cell.length_b   1.000
_cell.length_c   1.000
_cell.angle_alpha   90.00
_cell.angle_beta   90.00
_cell.angle_gamma   90.00
#
_symmetry.space_group_name_H-M   'P 1'
#
loop_
_entity.id
_entity.type
_entity.pdbx_description
1 polymer ?
#
loop_
_entity_poly.entity_id
_entity_poly.type
_entity_poly.pdbx_seq_one_letter_code
_entity_poly.pdbx_strand_id
1 'polypeptide(L)'
;MLDGLCDYVILGHSERREATGLSASDVAINRKVLAAHEHGMTPIVCVGESAAQRDAGETHAFVGEQVGAAITGVDPDAASRLVLAYEPIWAIGSGQAATPAEANRTIGLTVRGAVADGLGTAAAERVRILYGGSVNADNIAEFVRMPDIDGALVGGASLSAGFADLVKAAAGAA
;
A
#
# COMPACT_ATOMS: atom_id res chain seq x y z
N MET A 1 -17.03 14.08 -7.85
CA MET A 1 -16.04 15.02 -8.41
C MET A 1 -14.95 14.31 -9.22
N LEU A 2 -14.49 13.11 -8.83
CA LEU A 2 -13.48 12.33 -9.56
C LEU A 2 -14.07 11.30 -10.53
N ASP A 3 -15.34 11.05 -10.46
CA ASP A 3 -16.07 10.09 -11.28
C ASP A 3 -15.90 10.41 -12.77
N GLY A 4 -15.49 9.40 -13.53
CA GLY A 4 -15.17 9.54 -14.97
C GLY A 4 -13.86 10.28 -15.30
N LEU A 5 -13.09 10.74 -14.29
CA LEU A 5 -11.82 11.44 -14.49
C LEU A 5 -10.58 10.58 -14.16
N CYS A 6 -10.74 9.57 -13.31
CA CYS A 6 -9.65 8.67 -12.94
C CYS A 6 -10.19 7.29 -12.57
N ASP A 7 -9.39 6.24 -12.84
CA ASP A 7 -9.71 4.86 -12.52
C ASP A 7 -9.22 4.47 -11.12
N TYR A 8 -8.21 5.16 -10.61
CA TYR A 8 -7.57 4.89 -9.32
C TYR A 8 -7.55 6.13 -8.44
N VAL A 9 -7.66 5.92 -7.11
CA VAL A 9 -7.54 6.99 -6.12
C VAL A 9 -6.67 6.54 -4.95
N ILE A 10 -5.62 7.33 -4.62
CA ILE A 10 -4.75 7.07 -3.48
C ILE A 10 -5.42 7.61 -2.22
N LEU A 11 -5.54 6.76 -1.19
CA LEU A 11 -6.18 7.07 0.08
C LEU A 11 -5.24 6.75 1.25
N GLY A 12 -5.23 7.59 2.27
CA GLY A 12 -4.50 7.33 3.51
C GLY A 12 -2.98 7.42 3.39
N HIS A 13 -2.43 8.07 2.35
CA HIS A 13 -0.99 8.32 2.24
C HIS A 13 -0.43 8.98 3.50
N SER A 14 0.79 8.63 3.90
CA SER A 14 1.42 9.09 5.15
C SER A 14 1.36 10.61 5.34
N GLU A 15 1.69 11.39 4.32
CA GLU A 15 1.60 12.86 4.35
C GLU A 15 0.19 13.38 4.69
N ARG A 16 -0.85 12.68 4.22
CA ARG A 16 -2.24 13.05 4.54
C ARG A 16 -2.65 12.62 5.94
N ARG A 17 -2.08 11.53 6.45
CA ARG A 17 -2.31 11.07 7.83
C ARG A 17 -1.69 12.04 8.83
N GLU A 18 -0.52 12.57 8.54
CA GLU A 18 0.17 13.56 9.39
C GLU A 18 -0.47 14.96 9.34
N ALA A 19 -0.96 15.35 8.18
CA ALA A 19 -1.32 16.74 7.92
C ALA A 19 -2.63 17.20 8.57
N THR A 20 -3.58 16.33 8.93
CA THR A 20 -4.92 16.85 9.29
C THR A 20 -5.85 15.88 10.01
N GLY A 21 -5.86 15.84 11.30
CA GLY A 21 -7.06 15.55 12.11
C GLY A 21 -8.03 14.48 11.56
N LEU A 22 -9.33 14.72 11.70
CA LEU A 22 -10.41 13.75 11.39
C LEU A 22 -10.45 13.23 9.92
N SER A 23 -9.91 13.98 8.95
CA SER A 23 -9.95 13.55 7.54
C SER A 23 -8.95 12.45 7.20
N ALA A 24 -8.03 12.15 8.09
CA ALA A 24 -6.99 11.15 7.95
C ALA A 24 -7.15 9.94 8.89
N SER A 25 -8.23 9.89 9.70
CA SER A 25 -8.51 8.75 10.55
C SER A 25 -8.86 7.50 9.71
N ASP A 26 -8.58 6.32 10.25
CA ASP A 26 -8.88 5.05 9.56
C ASP A 26 -10.37 4.92 9.22
N VAL A 27 -11.26 5.41 10.08
CA VAL A 27 -12.71 5.48 9.80
C VAL A 27 -13.01 6.36 8.58
N ALA A 28 -12.34 7.50 8.45
CA ALA A 28 -12.54 8.37 7.28
C ALA A 28 -11.95 7.77 6.01
N ILE A 29 -10.82 7.05 6.11
CA ILE A 29 -10.21 6.32 5.01
C ILE A 29 -11.16 5.22 4.54
N ASN A 30 -11.70 4.40 5.44
CA ASN A 30 -12.67 3.37 5.11
C ASN A 30 -13.89 3.91 4.35
N ARG A 31 -14.49 5.01 4.83
CA ARG A 31 -15.60 5.66 4.11
C ARG A 31 -15.23 6.06 2.68
N LYS A 32 -13.99 6.50 2.47
CA LYS A 32 -13.49 6.85 1.12
C LYS A 32 -13.25 5.60 0.26
N VAL A 33 -12.83 4.48 0.85
CA VAL A 33 -12.70 3.19 0.16
C VAL A 33 -14.06 2.74 -0.36
N LEU A 34 -15.08 2.72 0.50
CA LEU A 34 -16.44 2.34 0.12
C LEU A 34 -16.99 3.26 -0.98
N ALA A 35 -16.84 4.58 -0.82
CA ALA A 35 -17.27 5.55 -1.83
C ALA A 35 -16.53 5.38 -3.17
N ALA A 36 -15.22 5.05 -3.16
CA ALA A 36 -14.47 4.77 -4.38
C ALA A 36 -15.05 3.56 -5.13
N HIS A 37 -15.36 2.48 -4.41
CA HIS A 37 -16.01 1.30 -4.99
C HIS A 37 -17.39 1.61 -5.56
N GLU A 38 -18.23 2.38 -4.84
CA GLU A 38 -19.56 2.81 -5.30
C GLU A 38 -19.50 3.60 -6.60
N HIS A 39 -18.44 4.38 -6.79
CA HIS A 39 -18.19 5.17 -8.00
C HIS A 39 -17.32 4.48 -9.05
N GLY A 40 -17.10 3.17 -8.94
CA GLY A 40 -16.37 2.38 -9.93
C GLY A 40 -14.85 2.60 -9.95
N MET A 41 -14.30 3.38 -9.01
CA MET A 41 -12.86 3.61 -8.88
C MET A 41 -12.18 2.50 -8.08
N THR A 42 -10.91 2.27 -8.35
CA THR A 42 -10.07 1.35 -7.57
C THR A 42 -9.28 2.15 -6.53
N PRO A 43 -9.56 1.97 -5.22
CA PRO A 43 -8.77 2.61 -4.18
C PRO A 43 -7.39 1.96 -4.05
N ILE A 44 -6.35 2.78 -3.89
CA ILE A 44 -5.00 2.41 -3.46
C ILE A 44 -4.87 2.92 -2.02
N VAL A 45 -4.94 2.02 -1.04
CA VAL A 45 -4.94 2.40 0.37
C VAL A 45 -3.55 2.24 0.96
N CYS A 46 -2.98 3.35 1.42
CA CYS A 46 -1.67 3.37 2.06
C CYS A 46 -1.80 3.03 3.55
N VAL A 47 -0.95 2.09 3.99
CA VAL A 47 -0.81 1.65 5.37
C VAL A 47 0.67 1.52 5.72
N GLY A 48 1.02 1.77 6.96
CA GLY A 48 2.42 1.65 7.38
C GLY A 48 2.68 2.29 8.73
N GLU A 49 3.82 1.93 9.31
CA GLU A 49 4.24 2.33 10.64
C GLU A 49 5.38 3.33 10.61
N SER A 50 5.48 4.11 11.67
CA SER A 50 6.60 5.02 11.97
C SER A 50 7.82 4.25 12.51
N ALA A 51 8.98 4.91 12.55
CA ALA A 51 10.18 4.36 13.18
C ALA A 51 9.94 3.99 14.66
N ALA A 52 9.23 4.82 15.40
CA ALA A 52 8.93 4.56 16.81
C ALA A 52 8.11 3.29 17.02
N GLN A 53 7.10 3.05 16.19
CA GLN A 53 6.27 1.84 16.24
C GLN A 53 7.08 0.60 15.82
N ARG A 54 7.93 0.73 14.81
CA ARG A 54 8.84 -0.36 14.40
C ARG A 54 9.79 -0.74 15.53
N ASP A 55 10.43 0.25 16.15
CA ASP A 55 11.39 0.03 17.25
C ASP A 55 10.72 -0.56 18.49
N ALA A 56 9.45 -0.24 18.73
CA ALA A 56 8.62 -0.85 19.76
C ALA A 56 8.12 -2.27 19.42
N GLY A 57 8.36 -2.77 18.20
CA GLY A 57 7.86 -4.07 17.74
C GLY A 57 6.35 -4.11 17.45
N GLU A 58 5.74 -2.95 17.24
CA GLU A 58 4.29 -2.77 17.05
C GLU A 58 3.84 -2.86 15.58
N THR A 59 4.77 -3.01 14.62
CA THR A 59 4.47 -3.04 13.17
C THR A 59 3.27 -3.94 12.85
N HIS A 60 3.28 -5.18 13.34
CA HIS A 60 2.22 -6.15 13.02
C HIS A 60 0.85 -5.71 13.53
N ALA A 61 0.75 -5.29 14.78
CA ALA A 61 -0.50 -4.83 15.37
C ALA A 61 -1.00 -3.57 14.68
N PHE A 62 -0.15 -2.55 14.56
CA PHE A 62 -0.53 -1.25 14.02
C PHE A 62 -0.93 -1.31 12.54
N VAL A 63 -0.12 -1.95 11.70
CA VAL A 63 -0.42 -2.07 10.26
C VAL A 63 -1.64 -2.98 10.04
N GLY A 64 -1.76 -4.08 10.81
CA GLY A 64 -2.92 -4.95 10.75
C GLY A 64 -4.23 -4.23 11.10
N GLU A 65 -4.22 -3.38 12.14
CA GLU A 65 -5.37 -2.55 12.51
C GLU A 65 -5.76 -1.57 11.39
N GLN A 66 -4.78 -0.90 10.76
CA GLN A 66 -5.03 0.00 9.64
C GLN A 66 -5.68 -0.75 8.46
N VAL A 67 -5.18 -1.94 8.10
CA VAL A 67 -5.77 -2.76 7.03
C VAL A 67 -7.18 -3.18 7.40
N GLY A 68 -7.38 -3.76 8.58
CA GLY A 68 -8.69 -4.21 9.05
C GLY A 68 -9.74 -3.09 9.04
N ALA A 69 -9.36 -1.90 9.51
CA ALA A 69 -10.22 -0.73 9.47
C ALA A 69 -10.56 -0.31 8.02
N ALA A 70 -9.55 -0.29 7.14
CA ALA A 70 -9.73 0.14 5.75
C ALA A 70 -10.70 -0.76 4.96
N ILE A 71 -10.68 -2.09 5.22
CA ILE A 71 -11.48 -3.07 4.49
C ILE A 71 -12.85 -3.37 5.12
N THR A 72 -13.17 -2.75 6.26
CA THR A 72 -14.46 -2.97 6.94
C THR A 72 -15.62 -2.66 5.98
N GLY A 73 -16.52 -3.64 5.77
CA GLY A 73 -17.67 -3.50 4.88
C GLY A 73 -17.37 -3.58 3.38
N VAL A 74 -16.12 -3.86 3.00
CA VAL A 74 -15.77 -4.16 1.61
C VAL A 74 -16.29 -5.54 1.25
N ASP A 75 -16.94 -5.65 0.08
CA ASP A 75 -17.38 -6.93 -0.46
C ASP A 75 -16.14 -7.77 -0.86
N PRO A 76 -16.00 -9.01 -0.36
CA PRO A 76 -14.91 -9.90 -0.78
C PRO A 76 -14.79 -10.08 -2.30
N ASP A 77 -15.89 -10.05 -3.03
CA ASP A 77 -15.88 -10.15 -4.50
C ASP A 77 -15.29 -8.90 -5.18
N ALA A 78 -15.26 -7.77 -4.49
CA ALA A 78 -14.62 -6.56 -4.95
C ALA A 78 -13.10 -6.52 -4.68
N ALA A 79 -12.51 -7.55 -4.06
CA ALA A 79 -11.10 -7.59 -3.66
C ALA A 79 -10.11 -7.32 -4.82
N SER A 80 -10.44 -7.76 -6.04
CA SER A 80 -9.60 -7.47 -7.23
C SER A 80 -9.56 -5.99 -7.62
N ARG A 81 -10.50 -5.19 -7.09
CA ARG A 81 -10.57 -3.73 -7.25
C ARG A 81 -10.09 -2.99 -6.00
N LEU A 82 -9.34 -3.64 -5.13
CA LEU A 82 -8.65 -3.05 -4.00
C LEU A 82 -7.15 -3.21 -4.19
N VAL A 83 -6.41 -2.16 -3.96
CA VAL A 83 -4.95 -2.17 -3.91
C VAL A 83 -4.52 -1.65 -2.54
N LEU A 84 -3.60 -2.33 -1.89
CA LEU A 84 -2.96 -1.85 -0.67
C LEU A 84 -1.52 -1.42 -1.01
N ALA A 85 -1.03 -0.37 -0.35
CA ALA A 85 0.35 0.05 -0.47
C ALA A 85 0.97 0.09 0.94
N TYR A 86 1.93 -0.78 1.19
CA TYR A 86 2.69 -0.77 2.43
C TYR A 86 3.77 0.31 2.35
N GLU A 87 3.61 1.33 3.16
CA GLU A 87 4.52 2.46 3.31
C GLU A 87 5.27 2.36 4.65
N PRO A 88 6.48 1.75 4.70
CA PRO A 88 7.32 1.91 5.89
C PRO A 88 7.72 3.38 6.01
N ILE A 89 7.00 4.18 6.84
CA ILE A 89 7.12 5.64 6.89
C ILE A 89 8.58 6.05 7.19
N TRP A 90 9.27 5.27 8.00
CA TRP A 90 10.69 5.46 8.31
C TRP A 90 11.64 5.32 7.10
N ALA A 91 11.18 4.68 6.03
CA ALA A 91 11.93 4.48 4.79
C ALA A 91 11.54 5.46 3.67
N ILE A 92 10.53 6.34 3.89
CA ILE A 92 10.08 7.30 2.88
C ILE A 92 11.00 8.54 2.93
N GLY A 93 11.62 8.88 1.79
CA GLY A 93 12.43 10.10 1.67
C GLY A 93 13.70 10.15 2.52
N SER A 94 13.97 9.12 3.31
CA SER A 94 15.13 9.06 4.21
C SER A 94 16.42 8.59 3.51
N GLY A 95 16.32 8.08 2.29
CA GLY A 95 17.40 7.38 1.60
C GLY A 95 17.68 5.98 2.15
N GLN A 96 16.98 5.56 3.20
CA GLN A 96 17.01 4.20 3.72
C GLN A 96 15.79 3.46 3.13
N ALA A 97 16.03 2.32 2.48
CA ALA A 97 14.97 1.42 2.07
C ALA A 97 14.88 0.25 3.07
N ALA A 98 13.68 -0.29 3.27
CA ALA A 98 13.58 -1.63 3.84
C ALA A 98 14.28 -2.62 2.91
N THR A 99 14.81 -3.71 3.45
CA THR A 99 15.26 -4.79 2.57
C THR A 99 14.05 -5.43 1.88
N PRO A 100 14.20 -5.98 0.66
CA PRO A 100 13.11 -6.70 -0.02
C PRO A 100 12.51 -7.81 0.84
N ALA A 101 13.35 -8.55 1.59
CA ALA A 101 12.90 -9.61 2.47
C ALA A 101 12.07 -9.10 3.66
N GLU A 102 12.45 -7.97 4.30
CA GLU A 102 11.67 -7.34 5.37
C GLU A 102 10.34 -6.82 4.84
N ALA A 103 10.35 -6.12 3.70
CA ALA A 103 9.13 -5.62 3.07
C ALA A 103 8.17 -6.77 2.72
N ASN A 104 8.68 -7.83 2.08
CA ASN A 104 7.89 -9.01 1.75
C ASN A 104 7.29 -9.69 2.99
N ARG A 105 8.09 -9.84 4.04
CA ARG A 105 7.61 -10.43 5.29
C ARG A 105 6.46 -9.63 5.89
N THR A 106 6.57 -8.30 5.96
CA THR A 106 5.50 -7.45 6.50
C THR A 106 4.27 -7.49 5.59
N ILE A 107 4.46 -7.43 4.28
CA ILE A 107 3.37 -7.51 3.31
C ILE A 107 2.64 -8.85 3.42
N GLY A 108 3.36 -9.97 3.37
CA GLY A 108 2.75 -11.30 3.41
C GLY A 108 2.09 -11.60 4.75
N LEU A 109 2.82 -11.44 5.86
CA LEU A 109 2.31 -11.85 7.17
C LEU A 109 1.31 -10.86 7.78
N THR A 110 1.51 -9.55 7.54
CA THR A 110 0.69 -8.53 8.19
C THR A 110 -0.39 -8.00 7.25
N VAL A 111 0.00 -7.46 6.10
CA VAL A 111 -0.97 -6.80 5.21
C VAL A 111 -1.91 -7.82 4.57
N ARG A 112 -1.35 -8.84 3.90
CA ARG A 112 -2.15 -9.90 3.27
C ARG A 112 -2.85 -10.77 4.31
N GLY A 113 -2.21 -11.03 5.46
CA GLY A 113 -2.82 -11.73 6.60
C GLY A 113 -4.07 -11.01 7.11
N ALA A 114 -4.02 -9.70 7.34
CA ALA A 114 -5.17 -8.92 7.80
C ALA A 114 -6.31 -8.89 6.77
N VAL A 115 -5.99 -8.91 5.46
CA VAL A 115 -7.02 -9.08 4.41
C VAL A 115 -7.66 -10.46 4.50
N ALA A 116 -6.87 -11.51 4.72
CA ALA A 116 -7.38 -12.87 4.85
C ALA A 116 -8.31 -13.00 6.08
N ASP A 117 -7.96 -12.38 7.19
CA ASP A 117 -8.78 -12.36 8.40
C ASP A 117 -10.11 -11.59 8.21
N GLY A 118 -10.08 -10.48 7.45
CA GLY A 118 -11.26 -9.63 7.25
C GLY A 118 -12.17 -10.04 6.09
N LEU A 119 -11.60 -10.48 4.97
CA LEU A 119 -12.32 -10.77 3.72
C LEU A 119 -12.22 -12.24 3.27
N GLY A 120 -11.41 -13.05 3.97
CA GLY A 120 -11.15 -14.45 3.62
C GLY A 120 -9.94 -14.63 2.69
N THR A 121 -9.35 -15.83 2.74
CA THR A 121 -8.11 -16.18 2.03
C THR A 121 -8.21 -15.97 0.51
N ALA A 122 -9.33 -16.38 -0.10
CA ALA A 122 -9.55 -16.20 -1.54
C ALA A 122 -9.59 -14.73 -1.97
N ALA A 123 -10.07 -13.82 -1.12
CA ALA A 123 -10.00 -12.38 -1.36
C ALA A 123 -8.57 -11.86 -1.22
N ALA A 124 -7.84 -12.31 -0.18
CA ALA A 124 -6.46 -11.93 0.06
C ALA A 124 -5.52 -12.28 -1.10
N GLU A 125 -5.77 -13.39 -1.79
CA GLU A 125 -5.02 -13.80 -2.99
C GLU A 125 -5.28 -12.88 -4.20
N ARG A 126 -6.42 -12.20 -4.25
CA ARG A 126 -6.79 -11.30 -5.35
C ARG A 126 -6.40 -9.83 -5.12
N VAL A 127 -6.18 -9.43 -3.87
CA VAL A 127 -5.74 -8.07 -3.55
C VAL A 127 -4.28 -7.89 -3.97
N ARG A 128 -4.02 -6.84 -4.75
CA ARG A 128 -2.65 -6.44 -5.09
C ARG A 128 -2.06 -5.62 -3.95
N ILE A 129 -0.81 -5.92 -3.59
CA ILE A 129 -0.11 -5.21 -2.52
C ILE A 129 1.19 -4.64 -3.06
N LEU A 130 1.31 -3.33 -3.00
CA LEU A 130 2.46 -2.57 -3.48
C LEU A 130 3.42 -2.26 -2.33
N TYR A 131 4.70 -2.19 -2.65
CA TYR A 131 5.68 -1.59 -1.76
C TYR A 131 5.76 -0.08 -2.01
N GLY A 132 5.57 0.73 -0.97
CA GLY A 132 5.53 2.20 -1.02
C GLY A 132 6.73 2.90 -0.39
N GLY A 133 7.80 2.17 -0.08
CA GLY A 133 9.06 2.76 0.40
C GLY A 133 9.94 3.28 -0.75
N SER A 134 11.18 3.64 -0.43
CA SER A 134 12.13 4.18 -1.41
C SER A 134 12.53 3.14 -2.46
N VAL A 135 12.20 3.42 -3.72
CA VAL A 135 12.59 2.61 -4.88
C VAL A 135 13.22 3.48 -5.97
N ASN A 136 14.12 2.87 -6.73
CA ASN A 136 14.76 3.44 -7.91
C ASN A 136 15.02 2.32 -8.94
N ALA A 137 15.62 2.66 -10.09
CA ALA A 137 15.89 1.69 -11.15
C ALA A 137 16.83 0.55 -10.73
N ASP A 138 17.72 0.80 -9.75
CA ASP A 138 18.73 -0.18 -9.33
C ASP A 138 18.17 -1.23 -8.38
N ASN A 139 17.15 -0.88 -7.57
CA ASN A 139 16.64 -1.77 -6.51
C ASN A 139 15.23 -2.32 -6.77
N ILE A 140 14.43 -1.72 -7.64
CA ILE A 140 13.03 -2.10 -7.84
C ILE A 140 12.85 -3.58 -8.22
N ALA A 141 13.78 -4.12 -9.03
CA ALA A 141 13.75 -5.51 -9.47
C ALA A 141 13.82 -6.51 -8.31
N GLU A 142 14.51 -6.16 -7.23
CA GLU A 142 14.62 -7.04 -6.05
C GLU A 142 13.31 -7.10 -5.27
N PHE A 143 12.55 -5.99 -5.23
CA PHE A 143 11.24 -5.94 -4.57
C PHE A 143 10.18 -6.70 -5.37
N VAL A 144 10.05 -6.45 -6.68
CA VAL A 144 8.98 -7.06 -7.48
C VAL A 144 9.19 -8.57 -7.75
N ARG A 145 10.39 -9.11 -7.45
CA ARG A 145 10.63 -10.56 -7.45
C ARG A 145 10.13 -11.26 -6.18
N MET A 146 9.77 -10.51 -5.15
CA MET A 146 9.27 -11.10 -3.91
C MET A 146 7.84 -11.62 -4.08
N PRO A 147 7.52 -12.80 -3.52
CA PRO A 147 6.25 -13.49 -3.81
C PRO A 147 5.00 -12.73 -3.34
N ASP A 148 5.10 -11.85 -2.35
CA ASP A 148 3.96 -11.10 -1.81
C ASP A 148 3.90 -9.65 -2.29
N ILE A 149 4.87 -9.18 -3.10
CA ILE A 149 4.96 -7.81 -3.60
C ILE A 149 4.52 -7.75 -5.06
N ASP A 150 3.33 -7.21 -5.32
CA ASP A 150 2.73 -7.14 -6.66
C ASP A 150 3.21 -5.93 -7.48
N GLY A 151 4.03 -5.05 -6.91
CA GLY A 151 4.54 -3.84 -7.57
C GLY A 151 5.01 -2.77 -6.59
N ALA A 152 5.10 -1.53 -7.05
CA ALA A 152 5.52 -0.42 -6.21
C ALA A 152 4.64 0.82 -6.39
N LEU A 153 4.42 1.57 -5.31
CA LEU A 153 3.87 2.93 -5.33
C LEU A 153 5.06 3.90 -5.30
N VAL A 154 5.29 4.58 -6.44
CA VAL A 154 6.49 5.39 -6.65
C VAL A 154 6.17 6.88 -6.45
N GLY A 155 6.81 7.50 -5.45
CA GLY A 155 6.68 8.91 -5.13
C GLY A 155 7.59 9.80 -6.00
N GLY A 156 8.51 10.56 -5.37
CA GLY A 156 9.37 11.55 -6.04
C GLY A 156 10.15 11.04 -7.24
N ALA A 157 10.57 9.78 -7.25
CA ALA A 157 11.27 9.18 -8.40
C ALA A 157 10.42 9.16 -9.68
N SER A 158 9.09 9.16 -9.57
CA SER A 158 8.16 9.21 -10.72
C SER A 158 8.22 10.53 -11.49
N LEU A 159 8.75 11.59 -10.88
CA LEU A 159 8.89 12.93 -11.47
C LEU A 159 10.25 13.12 -12.16
N SER A 160 11.13 12.13 -12.14
CA SER A 160 12.47 12.20 -12.71
C SER A 160 12.54 11.56 -14.09
N ALA A 161 13.55 11.95 -14.88
CA ALA A 161 13.82 11.32 -16.19
C ALA A 161 14.15 9.83 -16.08
N GLY A 162 14.68 9.38 -14.93
CA GLY A 162 14.98 7.98 -14.66
C GLY A 162 13.77 7.09 -14.39
N PHE A 163 12.55 7.65 -14.33
CA PHE A 163 11.35 6.86 -14.08
C PHE A 163 11.11 5.78 -15.16
N ALA A 164 11.39 6.08 -16.41
CA ALA A 164 11.27 5.10 -17.50
C ALA A 164 12.18 3.88 -17.29
N ASP A 165 13.39 4.08 -16.75
CA ASP A 165 14.31 2.98 -16.48
C ASP A 165 13.87 2.17 -15.26
N LEU A 166 13.29 2.81 -14.24
CA LEU A 166 12.66 2.13 -13.11
C LEU A 166 11.52 1.22 -13.60
N VAL A 167 10.63 1.73 -14.46
CA VAL A 167 9.51 0.94 -15.02
C VAL A 167 10.02 -0.25 -15.84
N LYS A 168 11.06 -0.07 -16.68
CA LYS A 168 11.68 -1.17 -17.43
C LYS A 168 12.30 -2.23 -16.52
N ALA A 169 13.00 -1.80 -15.45
CA ALA A 169 13.61 -2.71 -14.50
C ALA A 169 12.56 -3.54 -13.75
N ALA A 170 11.44 -2.91 -13.35
CA ALA A 170 10.32 -3.61 -12.74
C ALA A 170 9.68 -4.63 -13.70
N ALA A 171 9.36 -4.21 -14.93
CA ALA A 171 8.73 -5.08 -15.93
C ALA A 171 9.62 -6.26 -16.37
N GLY A 172 10.94 -6.10 -16.35
CA GLY A 172 11.88 -7.17 -16.68
C GLY A 172 12.14 -8.16 -15.55
N ALA A 173 11.60 -7.89 -14.36
CA ALA A 173 11.80 -8.68 -13.15
C ALA A 173 10.54 -9.46 -12.70
N ALA A 174 9.36 -9.03 -13.18
CA ALA A 174 8.05 -9.61 -12.88
C ALA A 174 7.83 -10.96 -13.59
#